data_0ef3f2439432455c02f62f8cb3686925
#
_entry.id   0ef3f2439432455c02f62f8cb3686925
#
_cell.length_a   1.000
_cell.length_b   1.000
_cell.length_c   1.000
_cell.angle_alpha   90.00
_cell.angle_beta   90.00
_cell.angle_gamma   90.00
#
_symmetry.space_group_name_H-M   'P 1'
#
loop_
_entity.id
_entity.type
_entity.pdbx_description
1 polymer ?
#
loop_
_entity_poly.entity_id
_entity_poly.type
_entity_poly.pdbx_seq_one_letter_code
_entity_poly.pdbx_strand_id
1 'polypeptide(L)'
;VRRVFLSSIAALLTVIGLALPVQWGLSSSSGNGSPDPVRVSSYEADYTVDDTGRLHATETLTTEFPFGRHGIFRFWDLADSSNPHVRYTPENIAVTRDGQPEQFTLLWERGKRFRVAKIGAPNAFIDSGTHVYRITYTVDGALEPANSRPGDGQATSSWGDQHKSRLRWRVVPDGLSMPVEASKVTVNLPAKVTSSACATSNNDPCEVRVDGDRSVVITTGRLGSNNGVALLADLDLAPPKRTTVPWSIRLDPMLGRSWPVVALLLVLSLITFAIGAFWTWRSREEIPLLPVMFEPPADPLTNTALSPVQSYYVTRETIPTKALTSTLLFMAEQRLVHLVREDNGDFTVVSDADEQRWAQADPVTLAVGRSLGLTRTGATFSADGSVSAGKVLQSTQSTLDSTTKIWGVQSGAIARSGFETAGRTLVGLVAIAAAVLFIFKVLPFSLAVLPLAAFVIGGAGLFVSGVGTRRTLLGRDLWSRAGGFERLLSTSSNKERLDFSARKDLYTSFIPYAVAFGAAAAWANKYRMAMGTEPPTPSWIVTPTGNPVPAMLLSGPGGVSSFESSLSSSISAYTASQSSSSSGGGFSGGGFSGGGGGGGGGGSW
;
A
#
# COMPACT_ATOMS: atom_id res chain seq x y z
N VAL A 1 -10.85 -18.67 2.89
CA VAL A 1 -9.48 -18.41 2.40
C VAL A 1 -9.39 -17.00 1.76
N ARG A 2 -10.18 -16.66 0.71
CA ARG A 2 -10.08 -15.35 -0.01
C ARG A 2 -10.27 -14.12 0.89
N ARG A 3 -11.21 -14.14 1.85
CA ARG A 3 -11.44 -13.01 2.78
C ARG A 3 -10.25 -12.77 3.69
N VAL A 4 -9.65 -13.83 4.21
CA VAL A 4 -8.43 -13.74 5.05
C VAL A 4 -7.26 -13.22 4.24
N PHE A 5 -7.10 -13.68 3.01
CA PHE A 5 -6.04 -13.24 2.10
C PHE A 5 -6.10 -11.73 1.82
N LEU A 6 -7.29 -11.18 1.53
CA LEU A 6 -7.44 -9.72 1.31
C LEU A 6 -7.13 -8.91 2.56
N SER A 7 -7.59 -9.36 3.74
CA SER A 7 -7.26 -8.70 5.01
C SER A 7 -5.76 -8.77 5.31
N SER A 8 -5.10 -9.89 4.99
CA SER A 8 -3.64 -10.03 5.16
C SER A 8 -2.85 -9.10 4.24
N ILE A 9 -3.26 -8.94 2.98
CA ILE A 9 -2.64 -7.97 2.06
C ILE A 9 -2.83 -6.55 2.59
N ALA A 10 -4.04 -6.16 3.00
CA ALA A 10 -4.30 -4.85 3.55
C ALA A 10 -3.46 -4.58 4.81
N ALA A 11 -3.32 -5.56 5.70
CA ALA A 11 -2.48 -5.48 6.88
C ALA A 11 -1.00 -5.31 6.53
N LEU A 12 -0.48 -6.10 5.58
CA LEU A 12 0.90 -6.00 5.10
C LEU A 12 1.21 -4.61 4.53
N LEU A 13 0.35 -4.10 3.65
CA LEU A 13 0.49 -2.75 3.08
C LEU A 13 0.44 -1.66 4.15
N THR A 14 -0.39 -1.83 5.17
CA THR A 14 -0.45 -0.90 6.31
C THR A 14 0.86 -0.91 7.09
N VAL A 15 1.41 -2.08 7.43
CA VAL A 15 2.69 -2.19 8.15
C VAL A 15 3.83 -1.56 7.35
N ILE A 16 3.92 -1.84 6.05
CA ILE A 16 4.92 -1.22 5.17
C ILE A 16 4.74 0.31 5.17
N GLY A 17 3.51 0.80 4.98
CA GLY A 17 3.21 2.24 4.98
C GLY A 17 3.61 2.92 6.29
N LEU A 18 3.30 2.34 7.44
CA LEU A 18 3.67 2.89 8.75
C LEU A 18 5.18 2.96 8.97
N ALA A 19 5.95 2.00 8.41
CA ALA A 19 7.40 1.91 8.56
C ALA A 19 8.18 2.85 7.59
N LEU A 20 7.62 3.17 6.43
CA LEU A 20 8.28 3.99 5.39
C LEU A 20 8.86 5.32 5.92
N PRO A 21 8.17 6.13 6.75
CA PRO A 21 8.71 7.40 7.23
C PRO A 21 9.96 7.24 8.11
N VAL A 22 10.09 6.10 8.79
CA VAL A 22 11.27 5.78 9.62
C VAL A 22 12.48 5.50 8.72
N GLN A 23 12.30 4.78 7.62
CA GLN A 23 13.37 4.44 6.68
C GLN A 23 13.85 5.66 5.89
N TRP A 24 12.93 6.52 5.45
CA TRP A 24 13.31 7.76 4.74
C TRP A 24 14.13 8.73 5.58
N GLY A 25 14.01 8.67 6.91
CA GLY A 25 14.87 9.41 7.84
C GLY A 25 16.31 8.90 7.93
N LEU A 26 16.58 7.68 7.44
CA LEU A 26 17.90 7.03 7.52
C LEU A 26 18.76 7.24 6.27
N SER A 27 18.19 7.63 5.14
CA SER A 27 18.94 7.89 3.90
C SER A 27 19.76 9.17 4.04
N SER A 28 21.03 9.03 4.42
CA SER A 28 22.03 10.08 4.34
C SER A 28 22.62 10.09 2.93
N SER A 29 22.28 11.06 2.10
CA SER A 29 23.12 11.37 0.96
C SER A 29 24.21 12.33 1.42
N SER A 30 25.43 11.87 1.47
CA SER A 30 26.62 12.72 1.49
C SER A 30 26.76 13.35 0.10
N GLY A 31 26.14 14.51 -0.10
CA GLY A 31 26.38 15.29 -1.31
C GLY A 31 27.71 15.99 -1.17
N ASN A 32 28.65 15.72 -2.03
CA ASN A 32 29.75 16.63 -2.35
C ASN A 32 29.14 17.86 -3.06
N GLY A 33 28.48 18.74 -2.29
CA GLY A 33 27.99 20.02 -2.78
C GLY A 33 29.18 20.96 -3.00
N SER A 34 29.09 21.82 -4.02
CA SER A 34 29.99 22.95 -4.16
C SER A 34 30.01 23.79 -2.87
N PRO A 35 31.14 24.36 -2.47
CA PRO A 35 31.22 25.24 -1.29
C PRO A 35 30.15 26.32 -1.34
N ASP A 36 29.55 26.64 -0.19
CA ASP A 36 28.58 27.73 -0.10
C ASP A 36 29.28 29.06 -0.47
N PRO A 37 28.76 29.82 -1.42
CA PRO A 37 29.39 31.07 -1.84
C PRO A 37 29.21 32.23 -0.85
N VAL A 38 28.28 32.09 0.11
CA VAL A 38 28.09 33.05 1.20
C VAL A 38 29.10 32.77 2.31
N ARG A 39 29.72 33.83 2.86
CA ARG A 39 30.63 33.74 4.00
C ARG A 39 30.03 34.45 5.20
N VAL A 40 30.38 33.98 6.39
CA VAL A 40 30.05 34.63 7.65
C VAL A 40 31.33 35.31 8.14
N SER A 41 31.40 36.65 8.00
CA SER A 41 32.56 37.43 8.44
C SER A 41 32.68 37.49 9.97
N SER A 42 31.54 37.51 10.69
CA SER A 42 31.46 37.39 12.14
C SER A 42 30.26 36.55 12.56
N TYR A 43 30.50 35.58 13.45
CA TYR A 43 29.46 34.86 14.15
C TYR A 43 29.50 35.21 15.64
N GLU A 44 28.50 35.96 16.09
CA GLU A 44 28.38 36.33 17.51
C GLU A 44 27.12 35.66 18.06
N ALA A 45 27.25 35.04 19.25
CA ALA A 45 26.09 34.43 19.88
C ALA A 45 26.09 34.65 21.40
N ASP A 46 24.92 34.99 21.91
CA ASP A 46 24.64 35.13 23.34
C ASP A 46 23.64 34.03 23.73
N TYR A 47 24.07 33.14 24.59
CA TYR A 47 23.26 32.12 25.18
C TYR A 47 23.07 32.39 26.67
N THR A 48 21.86 32.33 27.15
CA THR A 48 21.54 32.41 28.57
C THR A 48 20.74 31.16 28.97
N VAL A 49 21.23 30.39 29.93
CA VAL A 49 20.53 29.24 30.48
C VAL A 49 20.01 29.59 31.86
N ASP A 50 18.72 29.38 32.08
CA ASP A 50 18.10 29.61 33.39
C ASP A 50 18.21 28.37 34.32
N ASP A 51 17.75 28.49 35.57
CA ASP A 51 17.78 27.44 36.59
C ASP A 51 16.84 26.25 36.27
N THR A 52 15.87 26.45 35.37
CA THR A 52 15.02 25.36 34.85
C THR A 52 15.69 24.57 33.74
N GLY A 53 16.85 25.01 33.25
CA GLY A 53 17.57 24.43 32.14
C GLY A 53 17.04 24.87 30.76
N ARG A 54 16.23 25.92 30.69
CA ARG A 54 15.82 26.53 29.43
C ARG A 54 16.93 27.44 28.92
N LEU A 55 17.27 27.25 27.67
CA LEU A 55 18.27 28.05 26.95
C LEU A 55 17.55 29.12 26.12
N HIS A 56 17.97 30.35 26.28
CA HIS A 56 17.63 31.50 25.45
C HIS A 56 18.81 31.82 24.56
N ALA A 57 18.62 31.83 23.26
CA ALA A 57 19.66 32.04 22.26
C ALA A 57 19.42 33.31 21.46
N THR A 58 20.48 34.06 21.23
CA THR A 58 20.56 35.12 20.22
C THR A 58 21.80 34.88 19.39
N GLU A 59 21.61 34.49 18.12
CA GLU A 59 22.69 34.30 17.15
C GLU A 59 22.72 35.49 16.20
N THR A 60 23.86 36.15 16.03
CA THR A 60 24.06 37.27 15.10
C THR A 60 25.13 36.86 14.07
N LEU A 61 24.71 36.77 12.82
CA LEU A 61 25.57 36.39 11.70
C LEU A 61 25.77 37.62 10.79
N THR A 62 26.99 38.13 10.70
CA THR A 62 27.36 39.09 9.68
C THR A 62 27.80 38.30 8.45
N THR A 63 27.06 38.41 7.37
CA THR A 63 27.20 37.57 6.17
C THR A 63 27.55 38.43 4.96
N GLU A 64 28.37 37.88 4.07
CA GLU A 64 28.71 38.49 2.79
C GLU A 64 28.06 37.72 1.65
N PHE A 65 27.12 38.35 0.97
CA PHE A 65 26.31 37.75 -0.10
C PHE A 65 26.86 38.11 -1.49
N PRO A 66 27.11 37.11 -2.35
CA PRO A 66 27.20 37.35 -3.78
C PRO A 66 25.80 37.55 -4.38
N PHE A 67 25.73 38.03 -5.60
CA PHE A 67 24.45 38.14 -6.32
C PHE A 67 23.76 36.78 -6.51
N GLY A 68 22.43 36.80 -6.52
CA GLY A 68 21.61 35.64 -6.90
C GLY A 68 21.25 34.70 -5.75
N ARG A 69 21.27 35.15 -4.51
CA ARG A 69 20.80 34.42 -3.34
C ARG A 69 19.52 35.01 -2.78
N HIS A 70 18.65 34.14 -2.19
CA HIS A 70 17.36 34.55 -1.60
C HIS A 70 17.42 34.66 -0.08
N GLY A 71 18.43 34.06 0.57
CA GLY A 71 18.52 34.05 2.03
C GLY A 71 19.42 32.95 2.58
N ILE A 72 19.17 32.62 3.85
CA ILE A 72 19.89 31.58 4.56
C ILE A 72 18.93 30.53 5.15
N PHE A 73 19.42 29.32 5.35
CA PHE A 73 18.80 28.30 6.17
C PHE A 73 19.46 28.28 7.57
N ARG A 74 18.63 28.05 8.61
CA ARG A 74 19.10 27.67 9.94
C ARG A 74 18.45 26.35 10.34
N PHE A 75 19.27 25.33 10.61
CA PHE A 75 18.86 23.98 11.00
C PHE A 75 19.12 23.75 12.48
N TRP A 76 18.16 23.20 13.20
CA TRP A 76 18.33 22.72 14.57
C TRP A 76 18.14 21.20 14.58
N ASP A 77 19.16 20.46 15.08
CA ASP A 77 19.03 19.02 15.34
C ASP A 77 18.33 18.85 16.70
N LEU A 78 17.21 18.15 16.68
CA LEU A 78 16.42 17.91 17.89
C LEU A 78 16.95 16.76 18.73
N ALA A 79 17.92 16.00 18.23
CA ALA A 79 18.45 14.84 18.92
C ALA A 79 19.42 15.26 20.02
N ASP A 80 19.24 14.69 21.21
CA ASP A 80 20.26 14.67 22.25
C ASP A 80 21.19 13.47 22.01
N SER A 81 22.50 13.70 21.94
CA SER A 81 23.50 12.63 21.76
C SER A 81 23.71 11.76 22.98
N SER A 82 23.37 12.25 24.18
CA SER A 82 23.50 11.54 25.45
C SER A 82 22.24 10.78 25.84
N ASN A 83 21.06 11.25 25.40
CA ASN A 83 19.79 10.65 25.75
C ASN A 83 18.81 10.63 24.56
N PRO A 84 18.54 9.47 23.94
CA PRO A 84 17.66 9.38 22.79
C PRO A 84 16.20 9.71 23.09
N HIS A 85 15.84 9.86 24.37
CA HIS A 85 14.49 10.20 24.83
C HIS A 85 14.25 11.69 25.01
N VAL A 86 15.28 12.54 24.88
CA VAL A 86 15.18 14.01 24.97
C VAL A 86 15.10 14.62 23.59
N ARG A 87 14.42 15.77 23.49
CA ARG A 87 14.26 16.56 22.26
C ARG A 87 14.58 18.02 22.52
N TYR A 88 15.54 18.56 21.79
CA TYR A 88 15.85 19.97 21.76
C TYR A 88 15.00 20.71 20.72
N THR A 89 13.78 21.05 21.06
CA THR A 89 12.86 21.69 20.13
C THR A 89 13.01 23.21 20.23
N PRO A 90 13.42 23.93 19.15
CA PRO A 90 13.46 25.39 19.18
C PRO A 90 12.02 25.94 19.14
N GLU A 91 11.76 26.87 20.05
CA GLU A 91 10.50 27.59 20.21
C GLU A 91 10.75 29.11 20.15
N ASN A 92 9.69 29.91 19.99
CA ASN A 92 9.74 31.36 19.96
C ASN A 92 10.79 31.91 18.97
N ILE A 93 10.90 31.29 17.79
CA ILE A 93 11.87 31.70 16.78
C ILE A 93 11.45 33.05 16.21
N ALA A 94 12.39 34.01 16.21
CA ALA A 94 12.24 35.27 15.51
C ALA A 94 13.52 35.58 14.73
N VAL A 95 13.37 36.24 13.61
CA VAL A 95 14.49 36.57 12.70
C VAL A 95 14.40 38.03 12.26
N THR A 96 15.52 38.72 12.32
CA THR A 96 15.67 40.04 11.69
C THR A 96 16.86 40.03 10.74
N ARG A 97 16.79 40.83 9.68
CA ARG A 97 17.90 41.14 8.79
C ARG A 97 18.09 42.65 8.75
N ASP A 98 19.30 43.09 8.97
CA ASP A 98 19.67 44.52 8.98
C ASP A 98 18.78 45.36 9.91
N GLY A 99 18.39 44.75 11.06
CA GLY A 99 17.52 45.36 12.07
C GLY A 99 16.03 45.34 11.78
N GLN A 100 15.60 44.85 10.61
CA GLN A 100 14.20 44.74 10.23
C GLN A 100 13.71 43.27 10.35
N PRO A 101 12.44 43.02 10.71
CA PRO A 101 11.88 41.69 10.70
C PRO A 101 12.02 41.00 9.32
N GLU A 102 12.56 39.78 9.28
CA GLU A 102 12.75 39.05 8.02
C GLU A 102 11.73 37.91 7.93
N GLN A 103 11.21 37.69 6.72
CA GLN A 103 10.29 36.59 6.44
C GLN A 103 11.02 35.27 6.53
N PHE A 104 10.39 34.28 7.19
CA PHE A 104 10.89 32.90 7.20
C PHE A 104 9.77 31.87 7.22
N THR A 105 10.08 30.66 6.75
CA THR A 105 9.19 29.50 6.77
C THR A 105 9.84 28.37 7.57
N LEU A 106 9.07 27.79 8.48
CA LEU A 106 9.54 26.66 9.30
C LEU A 106 9.21 25.32 8.65
N LEU A 107 10.23 24.54 8.34
CA LEU A 107 10.13 23.23 7.71
C LEU A 107 10.57 22.11 8.68
N TRP A 108 10.19 20.89 8.34
CA TRP A 108 10.66 19.67 9.00
C TRP A 108 11.48 18.86 7.99
N GLU A 109 12.68 18.44 8.41
CA GLU A 109 13.56 17.63 7.58
C GLU A 109 13.92 16.29 8.24
N ARG A 110 14.32 15.30 7.43
CA ARG A 110 14.79 13.98 7.85
C ARG A 110 13.93 13.33 8.93
N GLY A 111 12.68 13.04 8.60
CA GLY A 111 11.78 12.38 9.55
C GLY A 111 11.53 13.20 10.82
N LYS A 112 11.51 14.52 10.71
CA LYS A 112 11.32 15.49 11.82
C LYS A 112 12.46 15.53 12.83
N ARG A 113 13.65 15.03 12.47
CA ARG A 113 14.84 15.18 13.28
C ARG A 113 15.33 16.64 13.29
N PHE A 114 15.24 17.33 12.15
CA PHE A 114 15.65 18.71 12.02
C PHE A 114 14.46 19.66 11.92
N ARG A 115 14.50 20.74 12.70
CA ARG A 115 13.68 21.92 12.48
C ARG A 115 14.48 22.90 11.65
N VAL A 116 13.91 23.44 10.58
CA VAL A 116 14.62 24.29 9.63
C VAL A 116 13.86 25.60 9.48
N ALA A 117 14.52 26.72 9.69
CA ALA A 117 14.05 28.02 9.25
C ALA A 117 14.65 28.34 7.89
N LYS A 118 13.81 28.41 6.87
CA LYS A 118 14.14 28.95 5.56
C LYS A 118 13.87 30.45 5.61
N ILE A 119 14.91 31.25 5.69
CA ILE A 119 14.89 32.71 5.94
C ILE A 119 15.10 33.44 4.62
N GLY A 120 14.22 34.39 4.30
CA GLY A 120 14.21 35.15 3.06
C GLY A 120 12.98 34.91 2.19
N ALA A 121 12.75 35.73 1.20
CA ALA A 121 11.62 35.69 0.30
C ALA A 121 11.93 34.83 -0.95
N PRO A 122 11.08 33.85 -1.31
CA PRO A 122 11.34 32.98 -2.48
C PRO A 122 11.40 33.73 -3.82
N ASN A 123 10.72 34.86 -3.91
CA ASN A 123 10.55 35.61 -5.15
C ASN A 123 11.43 36.90 -5.21
N ALA A 124 12.32 37.09 -4.23
CA ALA A 124 13.21 38.23 -4.18
C ALA A 124 14.65 37.77 -3.93
N PHE A 125 15.59 38.32 -4.65
CA PHE A 125 17.02 38.16 -4.36
C PHE A 125 17.44 39.15 -3.28
N ILE A 126 18.43 38.75 -2.48
CA ILE A 126 19.12 39.64 -1.55
C ILE A 126 20.15 40.42 -2.33
N ASP A 127 20.28 41.70 -2.02
CA ASP A 127 21.32 42.54 -2.59
C ASP A 127 22.71 41.98 -2.25
N SER A 128 23.66 42.11 -3.17
CA SER A 128 25.04 41.70 -2.90
C SER A 128 25.69 42.64 -1.88
N GLY A 129 26.44 42.09 -0.96
CA GLY A 129 27.10 42.83 0.10
C GLY A 129 26.92 42.25 1.48
N THR A 130 27.17 43.07 2.50
CA THR A 130 27.12 42.64 3.90
C THR A 130 25.71 42.78 4.47
N HIS A 131 25.21 41.68 5.05
CA HIS A 131 23.92 41.63 5.73
C HIS A 131 24.07 41.02 7.11
N VAL A 132 23.33 41.57 8.10
CA VAL A 132 23.36 41.11 9.48
C VAL A 132 22.05 40.37 9.81
N TYR A 133 22.12 39.07 10.00
CA TYR A 133 21.00 38.27 10.49
C TYR A 133 21.08 38.13 12.00
N ARG A 134 19.97 38.39 12.68
CA ARG A 134 19.81 38.09 14.11
C ARG A 134 18.68 37.09 14.29
N ILE A 135 19.01 35.95 14.86
CA ILE A 135 18.08 34.82 15.07
C ILE A 135 17.94 34.60 16.57
N THR A 136 16.73 34.70 17.10
CA THR A 136 16.43 34.40 18.50
C THR A 136 15.55 33.20 18.63
N TYR A 137 15.78 32.40 19.65
CA TYR A 137 14.94 31.23 19.96
C TYR A 137 15.15 30.73 21.41
N THR A 138 14.27 29.83 21.85
CA THR A 138 14.40 29.15 23.15
C THR A 138 14.42 27.65 22.96
N VAL A 139 15.11 26.92 23.85
CA VAL A 139 15.14 25.44 23.87
C VAL A 139 15.06 24.96 25.31
N ASP A 140 14.12 24.03 25.59
CA ASP A 140 14.00 23.42 26.90
C ASP A 140 14.99 22.27 27.10
N GLY A 141 15.40 22.04 28.35
CA GLY A 141 16.18 20.88 28.76
C GLY A 141 17.64 20.88 28.30
N ALA A 142 18.26 22.07 28.13
CA ALA A 142 19.66 22.19 27.72
C ALA A 142 20.66 21.66 28.78
N LEU A 143 20.30 21.70 30.07
CA LEU A 143 21.14 21.13 31.13
C LEU A 143 20.89 19.63 31.31
N GLU A 144 21.96 18.85 31.33
CA GLU A 144 21.96 17.41 31.56
C GLU A 144 22.73 17.05 32.85
N PRO A 145 22.52 15.85 33.45
CA PRO A 145 23.37 15.38 34.54
C PRO A 145 24.83 15.31 34.11
N ALA A 146 25.77 15.76 34.97
CA ALA A 146 27.20 15.84 34.62
C ALA A 146 27.85 14.48 34.32
N ASN A 147 27.24 13.38 34.78
CA ASN A 147 27.67 12.01 34.50
C ASN A 147 27.11 11.42 33.18
N SER A 148 26.34 12.17 32.40
CA SER A 148 25.81 11.73 31.11
C SER A 148 26.93 11.56 30.07
N ARG A 149 26.97 10.41 29.40
CA ARG A 149 27.96 10.09 28.37
C ARG A 149 27.29 10.08 26.97
N PRO A 150 27.96 10.60 25.93
CA PRO A 150 27.44 10.52 24.56
C PRO A 150 27.23 9.05 24.15
N GLY A 151 26.04 8.72 23.68
CA GLY A 151 25.70 7.42 23.07
C GLY A 151 25.16 6.34 24.01
N ASP A 152 25.33 6.45 25.33
CA ASP A 152 24.96 5.33 26.23
C ASP A 152 23.54 5.42 26.81
N GLY A 153 22.87 6.56 26.71
CA GLY A 153 21.51 6.74 27.27
C GLY A 153 21.38 6.50 28.78
N GLN A 154 22.46 6.05 29.44
CA GLN A 154 22.54 5.79 30.87
C GLN A 154 23.67 6.57 31.51
N ALA A 155 23.41 7.09 32.70
CA ALA A 155 24.42 7.69 33.57
C ALA A 155 25.35 6.60 34.11
N THR A 156 26.67 6.73 33.91
CA THR A 156 27.64 5.83 34.49
C THR A 156 28.31 6.51 35.68
N SER A 157 28.34 5.84 36.82
CA SER A 157 28.86 6.34 38.10
C SER A 157 30.36 6.74 38.11
N SER A 158 31.08 6.45 37.04
CA SER A 158 32.49 6.78 36.87
C SER A 158 32.80 8.08 36.15
N TRP A 159 31.76 8.84 35.70
CA TRP A 159 31.92 10.05 34.90
C TRP A 159 31.21 11.25 35.52
N GLY A 160 31.91 11.99 36.36
CA GLY A 160 31.39 13.19 37.00
C GLY A 160 30.35 12.92 38.10
N ASP A 161 29.86 13.99 38.71
CA ASP A 161 28.91 13.94 39.82
C ASP A 161 27.48 13.97 39.31
N GLN A 162 26.71 12.92 39.59
CA GLN A 162 25.29 12.83 39.19
C GLN A 162 24.39 13.90 39.86
N HIS A 163 24.88 14.57 40.89
CA HIS A 163 24.18 15.67 41.58
C HIS A 163 24.47 17.03 40.97
N LYS A 164 25.33 17.08 39.93
CA LYS A 164 25.70 18.31 39.21
C LYS A 164 25.20 18.31 37.79
N SER A 165 24.95 19.52 37.26
CA SER A 165 24.48 19.74 35.90
C SER A 165 25.67 19.95 34.94
N ARG A 166 25.43 19.68 33.67
CA ARG A 166 26.33 19.94 32.56
C ARG A 166 25.55 20.60 31.42
N LEU A 167 26.12 21.66 30.85
CA LEU A 167 25.76 22.14 29.55
C LEU A 167 26.70 21.51 28.50
N ARG A 168 26.11 20.73 27.58
CA ARG A 168 26.79 20.25 26.38
C ARG A 168 26.08 20.82 25.18
N TRP A 169 26.63 21.86 24.61
CA TRP A 169 25.96 22.61 23.56
C TRP A 169 26.89 22.94 22.40
N ARG A 170 26.39 22.82 21.19
CA ARG A 170 27.09 23.31 20.01
C ARG A 170 26.80 24.80 19.85
N VAL A 171 27.73 25.58 20.31
CA VAL A 171 27.66 27.07 20.33
C VAL A 171 27.87 27.69 18.96
N VAL A 172 28.62 27.01 18.06
CA VAL A 172 28.60 27.25 16.61
C VAL A 172 28.15 25.95 15.95
N PRO A 173 27.10 25.97 15.11
CA PRO A 173 26.58 24.76 14.49
C PRO A 173 27.58 24.06 13.58
N ASP A 174 27.71 22.74 13.70
CA ASP A 174 28.63 21.92 12.91
C ASP A 174 28.16 21.62 11.48
N GLY A 175 26.90 21.87 11.15
CA GLY A 175 26.36 21.76 9.80
C GLY A 175 26.22 23.09 9.08
N LEU A 176 26.96 24.13 9.47
CA LEU A 176 26.97 25.40 8.77
C LEU A 176 27.84 25.28 7.51
N SER A 177 27.23 25.30 6.33
CA SER A 177 27.95 25.20 5.05
C SER A 177 28.74 26.47 4.70
N MET A 178 28.32 27.61 5.23
CA MET A 178 29.01 28.90 5.10
C MET A 178 30.25 28.90 5.99
N PRO A 179 31.45 29.19 5.46
CA PRO A 179 32.64 29.33 6.29
C PRO A 179 32.53 30.58 7.18
N VAL A 180 33.02 30.47 8.43
CA VAL A 180 33.03 31.54 9.44
C VAL A 180 34.46 32.05 9.60
N GLU A 181 34.68 33.39 9.45
CA GLU A 181 36.04 33.97 9.56
C GLU A 181 36.45 34.16 11.02
N ALA A 182 35.52 34.55 11.88
CA ALA A 182 35.71 34.65 13.32
C ALA A 182 34.43 34.37 14.09
N SER A 183 34.54 33.75 15.28
CA SER A 183 33.41 33.61 16.17
C SER A 183 33.70 34.08 17.59
N LYS A 184 32.69 34.70 18.22
CA LYS A 184 32.68 35.03 19.65
C LYS A 184 31.36 34.65 20.25
N VAL A 185 31.38 33.77 21.21
CA VAL A 185 30.18 33.27 21.88
C VAL A 185 30.27 33.51 23.38
N THR A 186 29.21 34.11 23.93
CA THR A 186 29.03 34.29 25.38
C THR A 186 27.94 33.35 25.88
N VAL A 187 28.21 32.60 26.93
CA VAL A 187 27.24 31.69 27.55
C VAL A 187 27.08 32.05 29.02
N ASN A 188 25.92 32.56 29.38
CA ASN A 188 25.56 32.89 30.76
C ASN A 188 24.81 31.71 31.40
N LEU A 189 25.28 31.27 32.55
CA LEU A 189 24.85 30.06 33.22
C LEU A 189 24.20 30.37 34.60
N PRO A 190 23.23 29.55 35.06
CA PRO A 190 22.47 29.85 36.27
C PRO A 190 23.31 29.66 37.57
N ALA A 191 24.40 28.91 37.51
CA ALA A 191 25.22 28.60 38.66
C ALA A 191 26.72 28.69 38.33
N LYS A 192 27.58 28.52 39.38
CA LYS A 192 29.03 28.55 39.24
C LYS A 192 29.52 27.46 38.29
N VAL A 193 30.39 27.84 37.37
CA VAL A 193 31.10 26.94 36.46
C VAL A 193 32.24 26.27 37.19
N THR A 194 32.24 24.95 37.26
CA THR A 194 33.27 24.16 37.92
C THR A 194 34.36 23.69 36.97
N SER A 195 33.98 23.42 35.73
CA SER A 195 34.91 23.12 34.64
C SER A 195 34.32 23.58 33.29
N SER A 196 35.18 23.93 32.35
CA SER A 196 34.76 24.25 30.98
C SER A 196 35.80 23.78 29.98
N ALA A 197 35.32 23.30 28.84
CA ALA A 197 36.14 22.88 27.72
C ALA A 197 35.42 23.20 26.41
N CYS A 198 36.14 23.54 25.34
CA CYS A 198 35.60 23.63 24.00
C CYS A 198 36.34 22.69 23.04
N ALA A 199 35.66 22.29 21.98
CA ALA A 199 36.22 21.48 20.90
C ALA A 199 35.58 21.89 19.58
N THR A 200 36.36 21.99 18.52
CA THR A 200 35.87 22.13 17.16
C THR A 200 35.67 20.77 16.52
N SER A 201 34.83 20.68 15.50
CA SER A 201 34.55 19.41 14.81
C SER A 201 35.78 18.84 14.10
N ASN A 202 36.74 19.67 13.70
CA ASN A 202 37.98 19.30 12.99
C ASN A 202 39.23 19.34 13.90
N ASN A 203 39.07 19.48 15.23
CA ASN A 203 40.14 19.65 16.20
C ASN A 203 40.97 20.94 16.00
N ASP A 204 40.42 21.96 15.35
CA ASP A 204 41.03 23.28 15.29
C ASP A 204 41.07 23.92 16.69
N PRO A 205 42.01 24.80 16.99
CA PRO A 205 42.08 25.48 18.27
C PRO A 205 40.82 26.28 18.60
N CYS A 206 40.32 26.17 19.81
CA CYS A 206 39.32 27.07 20.38
C CYS A 206 39.78 27.52 21.77
N GLU A 207 39.52 28.77 22.07
CA GLU A 207 39.82 29.36 23.37
C GLU A 207 38.53 29.47 24.18
N VAL A 208 38.57 28.94 25.41
CA VAL A 208 37.48 29.06 26.37
C VAL A 208 37.95 29.74 27.62
N ARG A 209 37.25 30.78 28.03
CA ARG A 209 37.54 31.56 29.23
C ARG A 209 36.29 31.70 30.07
N VAL A 210 36.42 31.41 31.36
CA VAL A 210 35.39 31.74 32.34
C VAL A 210 35.53 33.19 32.75
N ASP A 211 34.49 33.99 32.58
CA ASP A 211 34.43 35.39 32.94
C ASP A 211 33.53 35.56 34.17
N GLY A 212 34.14 35.84 35.28
CA GLY A 212 33.47 35.70 36.60
C GLY A 212 33.17 34.25 36.97
N ASP A 213 32.05 34.02 37.67
CA ASP A 213 31.69 32.68 38.17
C ASP A 213 30.66 31.97 37.26
N ARG A 214 29.95 32.69 36.37
CA ARG A 214 28.77 32.15 35.70
C ARG A 214 28.74 32.41 34.18
N SER A 215 29.76 33.07 33.64
CA SER A 215 29.81 33.34 32.22
C SER A 215 30.99 32.64 31.58
N VAL A 216 30.81 32.08 30.41
CA VAL A 216 31.86 31.43 29.60
C VAL A 216 31.92 32.14 28.26
N VAL A 217 33.10 32.62 27.91
CA VAL A 217 33.36 33.24 26.63
C VAL A 217 34.23 32.32 25.81
N ILE A 218 33.82 32.08 24.57
CA ILE A 218 34.50 31.22 23.60
C ILE A 218 34.85 32.08 22.39
N THR A 219 36.11 32.00 21.96
CA THR A 219 36.58 32.65 20.75
C THR A 219 37.27 31.64 19.84
N THR A 220 37.01 31.78 18.55
CA THR A 220 37.73 31.00 17.53
C THR A 220 38.14 31.91 16.38
N GLY A 221 39.24 31.53 15.74
CA GLY A 221 39.56 32.07 14.43
C GLY A 221 38.69 31.48 13.33
N ARG A 222 39.25 31.36 12.14
CA ARG A 222 38.52 30.83 10.97
C ARG A 222 38.07 29.40 11.14
N LEU A 223 36.78 29.17 10.91
CA LEU A 223 36.17 27.86 10.82
C LEU A 223 35.74 27.56 9.38
N GLY A 224 36.19 26.44 8.86
CA GLY A 224 35.76 25.97 7.53
C GLY A 224 34.29 25.57 7.49
N SER A 225 33.77 25.33 6.30
CA SER A 225 32.43 24.80 6.13
C SER A 225 32.23 23.49 6.92
N ASN A 226 31.08 23.34 7.57
CA ASN A 226 30.71 22.21 8.41
C ASN A 226 31.68 21.98 9.62
N ASN A 227 32.33 23.00 10.10
CA ASN A 227 33.19 22.96 11.28
C ASN A 227 32.56 23.81 12.40
N GLY A 228 31.89 23.13 13.35
CA GLY A 228 31.24 23.77 14.48
C GLY A 228 32.08 23.76 15.75
N VAL A 229 31.58 24.45 16.78
CA VAL A 229 32.21 24.54 18.11
C VAL A 229 31.26 24.00 19.16
N ALA A 230 31.71 23.01 19.92
CA ALA A 230 31.00 22.47 21.07
C ALA A 230 31.58 23.03 22.38
N LEU A 231 30.70 23.45 23.28
CA LEU A 231 31.01 23.78 24.66
C LEU A 231 30.60 22.63 25.58
N LEU A 232 31.48 22.30 26.52
CA LEU A 232 31.18 21.49 27.68
C LEU A 232 31.41 22.34 28.92
N ALA A 233 30.40 22.56 29.75
CA ALA A 233 30.51 23.31 31.00
C ALA A 233 29.80 22.58 32.13
N ASP A 234 30.54 22.26 33.21
CA ASP A 234 29.98 21.65 34.42
C ASP A 234 29.61 22.75 35.42
N LEU A 235 28.45 22.59 36.06
CA LEU A 235 27.82 23.55 36.93
C LEU A 235 27.59 22.99 38.33
N ASP A 236 27.78 23.83 39.33
CA ASP A 236 27.40 23.50 40.71
C ASP A 236 25.90 23.76 40.94
N LEU A 237 25.09 22.97 40.24
CA LEU A 237 23.61 23.04 40.25
C LEU A 237 23.08 21.61 40.10
N ALA A 238 22.05 21.27 40.87
CA ALA A 238 21.34 20.00 40.66
C ALA A 238 20.65 19.97 39.27
N PRO A 239 20.69 18.83 38.55
CA PRO A 239 20.13 18.75 37.21
C PRO A 239 18.61 18.95 37.23
N PRO A 240 18.08 19.89 36.45
CA PRO A 240 16.64 20.11 36.34
C PRO A 240 15.94 18.93 35.67
N LYS A 241 14.64 18.79 35.91
CA LYS A 241 13.82 17.76 35.24
C LYS A 241 13.72 18.08 33.76
N ARG A 242 14.04 17.10 32.92
CA ARG A 242 13.91 17.17 31.46
C ARG A 242 12.66 16.45 30.99
N THR A 243 11.96 17.02 30.03
CA THR A 243 10.83 16.34 29.35
C THR A 243 11.37 15.23 28.47
N THR A 244 10.89 14.00 28.68
CA THR A 244 11.32 12.83 27.92
C THR A 244 10.17 12.20 27.15
N VAL A 245 10.48 11.60 26.01
CA VAL A 245 9.57 10.81 25.18
C VAL A 245 9.93 9.32 25.34
N PRO A 246 8.95 8.39 25.41
CA PRO A 246 9.22 6.98 25.69
C PRO A 246 10.08 6.25 24.66
N TRP A 247 10.31 6.81 23.49
CA TRP A 247 11.05 6.22 22.39
C TRP A 247 12.07 7.18 21.78
N SER A 248 12.96 6.63 20.95
CA SER A 248 13.98 7.41 20.25
C SER A 248 13.38 8.32 19.17
N ILE A 249 14.09 9.41 18.83
CA ILE A 249 13.68 10.40 17.82
C ILE A 249 13.36 9.77 16.46
N ARG A 250 13.95 8.63 16.12
CA ARG A 250 13.69 7.89 14.88
C ARG A 250 12.24 7.46 14.74
N LEU A 251 11.53 7.27 15.84
CA LEU A 251 10.13 6.84 15.87
C LEU A 251 9.14 8.02 15.89
N ASP A 252 9.61 9.26 16.07
CA ASP A 252 8.73 10.43 16.07
C ASP A 252 7.88 10.57 14.80
N PRO A 253 8.39 10.28 13.57
CA PRO A 253 7.57 10.33 12.36
C PRO A 253 6.45 9.30 12.33
N MET A 254 6.62 8.20 13.07
CA MET A 254 5.65 7.11 13.14
C MET A 254 4.69 7.28 14.33
N LEU A 255 5.23 7.51 15.54
CA LEU A 255 4.47 7.46 16.79
C LEU A 255 4.08 8.85 17.33
N GLY A 256 4.67 9.93 16.80
CA GLY A 256 4.58 11.26 17.42
C GLY A 256 5.42 11.35 18.68
N ARG A 257 4.98 12.12 19.69
CA ARG A 257 5.74 12.36 20.92
C ARG A 257 4.96 12.09 22.22
N SER A 258 3.73 11.61 22.11
CA SER A 258 2.79 11.47 23.25
C SER A 258 2.28 10.04 23.37
N TRP A 259 2.64 9.35 24.46
CA TRP A 259 2.14 8.01 24.76
C TRP A 259 0.61 7.91 24.87
N PRO A 260 -0.10 8.84 25.56
CA PRO A 260 -1.56 8.78 25.62
C PRO A 260 -2.23 8.84 24.25
N VAL A 261 -1.67 9.63 23.31
CA VAL A 261 -2.19 9.72 21.94
C VAL A 261 -2.01 8.39 21.20
N VAL A 262 -0.85 7.74 21.36
CA VAL A 262 -0.61 6.41 20.77
C VAL A 262 -1.60 5.39 21.34
N ALA A 263 -1.81 5.35 22.65
CA ALA A 263 -2.76 4.45 23.28
C ALA A 263 -4.20 4.69 22.78
N LEU A 264 -4.63 5.95 22.67
CA LEU A 264 -5.94 6.32 22.12
C LEU A 264 -6.09 5.82 20.68
N LEU A 265 -5.09 6.02 19.83
CA LEU A 265 -5.13 5.57 18.44
C LEU A 265 -5.18 4.04 18.32
N LEU A 266 -4.49 3.30 19.20
CA LEU A 266 -4.59 1.84 19.23
C LEU A 266 -5.98 1.36 19.63
N VAL A 267 -6.60 1.99 20.63
CA VAL A 267 -7.98 1.68 21.06
C VAL A 267 -8.96 1.98 19.91
N LEU A 268 -8.86 3.15 19.29
CA LEU A 268 -9.69 3.51 18.13
C LEU A 268 -9.49 2.52 16.98
N SER A 269 -8.26 2.09 16.73
CA SER A 269 -7.97 1.10 15.68
C SER A 269 -8.62 -0.25 15.97
N LEU A 270 -8.63 -0.69 17.22
CA LEU A 270 -9.31 -1.92 17.61
C LEU A 270 -10.83 -1.82 17.40
N ILE A 271 -11.43 -0.68 17.76
CA ILE A 271 -12.86 -0.43 17.58
C ILE A 271 -13.20 -0.42 16.07
N THR A 272 -12.47 0.34 15.27
CA THR A 272 -12.74 0.45 13.83
C THR A 272 -12.51 -0.88 13.09
N PHE A 273 -11.47 -1.64 13.48
CA PHE A 273 -11.28 -3.01 13.01
C PHE A 273 -12.47 -3.90 13.34
N ALA A 274 -12.95 -3.87 14.58
CA ALA A 274 -14.10 -4.66 15.02
C ALA A 274 -15.37 -4.32 14.23
N ILE A 275 -15.61 -3.03 13.93
CA ILE A 275 -16.75 -2.60 13.09
C ILE A 275 -16.62 -3.17 11.67
N GLY A 276 -15.46 -3.05 11.03
CA GLY A 276 -15.21 -3.60 9.69
C GLY A 276 -15.33 -5.13 9.66
N ALA A 277 -14.77 -5.80 10.66
CA ALA A 277 -14.83 -7.25 10.80
C ALA A 277 -16.27 -7.73 11.06
N PHE A 278 -17.04 -7.03 11.89
CA PHE A 278 -18.46 -7.33 12.11
C PHE A 278 -19.26 -7.21 10.81
N TRP A 279 -19.02 -6.17 10.03
CA TRP A 279 -19.69 -6.02 8.72
C TRP A 279 -19.35 -7.16 7.78
N THR A 280 -18.06 -7.53 7.70
CA THR A 280 -17.57 -8.68 6.93
C THR A 280 -18.19 -10.00 7.41
N TRP A 281 -18.31 -10.19 8.72
CA TRP A 281 -18.94 -11.38 9.30
C TRP A 281 -20.43 -11.44 8.99
N ARG A 282 -21.15 -10.32 9.12
CA ARG A 282 -22.60 -10.22 8.85
C ARG A 282 -22.95 -10.41 7.36
N SER A 283 -21.97 -10.20 6.45
CA SER A 283 -22.13 -10.45 5.01
C SER A 283 -21.96 -11.93 4.61
N ARG A 284 -21.69 -12.84 5.54
CA ARG A 284 -21.57 -14.27 5.23
C ARG A 284 -22.95 -14.90 5.11
N GLU A 285 -23.11 -15.76 4.08
CA GLU A 285 -24.23 -16.66 3.97
C GLU A 285 -23.83 -18.05 4.46
N GLU A 286 -24.75 -18.72 5.16
CA GLU A 286 -24.57 -20.10 5.59
C GLU A 286 -24.77 -21.05 4.41
N ILE A 287 -23.89 -22.04 4.30
CA ILE A 287 -23.95 -23.06 3.25
C ILE A 287 -25.19 -23.95 3.52
N PRO A 288 -26.10 -24.13 2.54
CA PRO A 288 -27.26 -24.98 2.70
C PRO A 288 -26.84 -26.46 2.74
N LEU A 289 -27.75 -27.30 3.19
CA LEU A 289 -27.59 -28.75 3.04
C LEU A 289 -27.54 -29.09 1.55
N LEU A 290 -26.63 -29.96 1.16
CA LEU A 290 -26.43 -30.39 -0.23
C LEU A 290 -26.96 -31.82 -0.39
N PRO A 291 -28.22 -32.04 -0.84
CA PRO A 291 -28.77 -33.36 -1.10
C PRO A 291 -28.04 -34.00 -2.29
N VAL A 292 -28.18 -35.31 -2.43
CA VAL A 292 -27.71 -36.00 -3.64
C VAL A 292 -28.65 -35.64 -4.78
N MET A 293 -28.12 -35.04 -5.85
CA MET A 293 -28.88 -34.69 -7.05
C MET A 293 -28.23 -35.34 -8.26
N PHE A 294 -29.04 -35.96 -9.11
CA PHE A 294 -28.60 -36.67 -10.31
C PHE A 294 -28.73 -35.82 -11.58
N GLU A 295 -29.43 -34.70 -11.49
CA GLU A 295 -29.69 -33.77 -12.59
C GLU A 295 -29.58 -32.35 -12.08
N PRO A 296 -29.23 -31.36 -12.96
CA PRO A 296 -29.24 -29.96 -12.58
C PRO A 296 -30.68 -29.50 -12.25
N PRO A 297 -30.87 -28.54 -11.34
CA PRO A 297 -32.20 -28.01 -11.02
C PRO A 297 -32.82 -27.28 -12.21
N ALA A 298 -34.15 -27.15 -12.21
CA ALA A 298 -34.87 -26.41 -13.25
C ALA A 298 -34.68 -24.89 -13.08
N ASP A 299 -34.59 -24.19 -14.20
CA ASP A 299 -34.58 -22.71 -14.29
C ASP A 299 -36.00 -22.19 -13.94
N PRO A 300 -36.13 -21.29 -12.96
CA PRO A 300 -37.43 -20.74 -12.59
C PRO A 300 -38.13 -19.96 -13.71
N LEU A 301 -37.43 -19.47 -14.73
CA LEU A 301 -37.99 -18.68 -15.84
C LEU A 301 -38.46 -19.58 -16.99
N THR A 302 -37.71 -20.63 -17.31
CA THR A 302 -37.94 -21.44 -18.52
C THR A 302 -38.45 -22.84 -18.19
N ASN A 303 -38.39 -23.28 -16.95
CA ASN A 303 -38.66 -24.62 -16.47
C ASN A 303 -37.82 -25.72 -17.15
N THR A 304 -36.72 -25.34 -17.83
CA THR A 304 -35.69 -26.22 -18.37
C THR A 304 -34.55 -26.40 -17.36
N ALA A 305 -33.66 -27.36 -17.56
CA ALA A 305 -32.47 -27.49 -16.69
C ALA A 305 -31.63 -26.22 -16.74
N LEU A 306 -31.15 -25.76 -15.56
CA LEU A 306 -30.20 -24.66 -15.50
C LEU A 306 -28.97 -24.94 -16.38
N SER A 307 -28.52 -23.98 -17.17
CA SER A 307 -27.26 -24.13 -17.90
C SER A 307 -26.04 -24.26 -16.98
N PRO A 308 -24.90 -24.74 -17.46
CA PRO A 308 -23.70 -24.92 -16.63
C PRO A 308 -23.27 -23.67 -15.89
N VAL A 309 -23.31 -22.51 -16.56
CA VAL A 309 -22.92 -21.21 -15.99
C VAL A 309 -23.94 -20.72 -14.96
N GLN A 310 -25.23 -20.89 -15.21
CA GLN A 310 -26.29 -20.59 -14.25
C GLN A 310 -26.17 -21.46 -13.00
N SER A 311 -25.94 -22.77 -13.16
CA SER A 311 -25.72 -23.73 -12.06
C SER A 311 -24.51 -23.34 -11.21
N TYR A 312 -23.41 -22.96 -11.83
CA TYR A 312 -22.23 -22.48 -11.12
C TYR A 312 -22.49 -21.13 -10.41
N TYR A 313 -23.21 -20.22 -11.09
CA TYR A 313 -23.47 -18.88 -10.55
C TYR A 313 -24.34 -18.94 -9.28
N VAL A 314 -25.38 -19.75 -9.22
CA VAL A 314 -26.19 -19.89 -7.99
C VAL A 314 -25.40 -20.53 -6.83
N THR A 315 -24.38 -21.37 -7.11
CA THR A 315 -23.54 -21.96 -6.07
C THR A 315 -22.44 -21.04 -5.56
N ARG A 316 -21.88 -20.17 -6.40
CA ARG A 316 -20.66 -19.39 -6.11
C ARG A 316 -20.84 -17.87 -6.19
N GLU A 317 -21.91 -17.36 -6.78
CA GLU A 317 -22.15 -15.94 -7.14
C GLU A 317 -21.01 -15.32 -7.96
N THR A 318 -20.29 -16.16 -8.68
CA THR A 318 -19.19 -15.79 -9.58
C THR A 318 -19.33 -16.53 -10.89
N ILE A 319 -18.77 -15.98 -11.95
CA ILE A 319 -18.71 -16.66 -13.23
C ILE A 319 -17.54 -17.65 -13.22
N PRO A 320 -17.70 -18.89 -13.71
CA PRO A 320 -16.60 -19.84 -13.78
C PRO A 320 -15.50 -19.36 -14.72
N THR A 321 -14.26 -19.70 -14.43
CA THR A 321 -13.11 -19.35 -15.29
C THR A 321 -13.28 -19.88 -16.72
N LYS A 322 -13.93 -21.05 -16.86
CA LYS A 322 -14.21 -21.71 -18.13
C LYS A 322 -15.65 -21.51 -18.61
N ALA A 323 -16.24 -20.34 -18.31
CA ALA A 323 -17.64 -20.05 -18.62
C ALA A 323 -17.93 -20.16 -20.13
N LEU A 324 -17.11 -19.52 -20.96
CA LEU A 324 -17.32 -19.55 -22.39
C LEU A 324 -17.15 -20.96 -22.98
N THR A 325 -16.11 -21.67 -22.58
CA THR A 325 -15.88 -23.08 -22.97
C THR A 325 -17.08 -23.94 -22.58
N SER A 326 -17.52 -23.86 -21.30
CA SER A 326 -18.66 -24.68 -20.84
C SER A 326 -19.97 -24.34 -21.54
N THR A 327 -20.18 -23.06 -21.90
CA THR A 327 -21.37 -22.65 -22.66
C THR A 327 -21.35 -23.17 -24.10
N LEU A 328 -20.22 -23.11 -24.79
CA LEU A 328 -20.07 -23.63 -26.14
C LEU A 328 -20.25 -25.16 -26.19
N LEU A 329 -19.69 -25.88 -25.21
CA LEU A 329 -19.92 -27.32 -25.06
C LEU A 329 -21.40 -27.63 -24.73
N PHE A 330 -22.07 -26.78 -23.97
CA PHE A 330 -23.50 -26.93 -23.68
C PHE A 330 -24.37 -26.69 -24.93
N MET A 331 -24.04 -25.67 -25.73
CA MET A 331 -24.69 -25.44 -27.02
C MET A 331 -24.56 -26.66 -27.96
N ALA A 332 -23.37 -27.28 -27.97
CA ALA A 332 -23.13 -28.47 -28.77
C ALA A 332 -23.93 -29.68 -28.28
N GLU A 333 -24.01 -29.89 -26.98
CA GLU A 333 -24.83 -30.96 -26.38
C GLU A 333 -26.33 -30.72 -26.62
N GLN A 334 -26.78 -29.46 -26.63
CA GLN A 334 -28.16 -29.10 -27.01
C GLN A 334 -28.43 -29.19 -28.53
N ARG A 335 -27.43 -29.59 -29.32
CA ARG A 335 -27.48 -29.65 -30.79
C ARG A 335 -27.85 -28.29 -31.42
N LEU A 336 -27.43 -27.20 -30.83
CA LEU A 336 -27.52 -25.87 -31.41
C LEU A 336 -26.36 -25.61 -32.36
N VAL A 337 -25.20 -26.17 -32.03
CA VAL A 337 -23.97 -26.06 -32.81
C VAL A 337 -23.21 -27.40 -32.81
N HIS A 338 -22.24 -27.54 -33.71
CA HIS A 338 -21.18 -28.55 -33.60
C HIS A 338 -19.80 -27.89 -33.69
N LEU A 339 -18.79 -28.60 -33.18
CA LEU A 339 -17.41 -28.12 -33.15
C LEU A 339 -16.58 -28.87 -34.20
N VAL A 340 -16.01 -28.13 -35.15
CA VAL A 340 -15.11 -28.66 -36.16
C VAL A 340 -13.69 -28.44 -35.68
N ARG A 341 -12.92 -29.51 -35.55
CA ARG A 341 -11.48 -29.45 -35.26
C ARG A 341 -10.72 -29.38 -36.57
N GLU A 342 -10.11 -28.23 -36.82
CA GLU A 342 -9.30 -28.00 -38.02
C GLU A 342 -7.96 -28.76 -37.94
N ASP A 343 -7.32 -28.99 -39.10
CA ASP A 343 -6.05 -29.72 -39.20
C ASP A 343 -4.89 -29.00 -38.48
N ASN A 344 -4.96 -27.67 -38.36
CA ASN A 344 -4.01 -26.86 -37.61
C ASN A 344 -4.19 -26.92 -36.09
N GLY A 345 -5.22 -27.62 -35.61
CA GLY A 345 -5.58 -27.74 -34.19
C GLY A 345 -6.52 -26.67 -33.67
N ASP A 346 -6.92 -25.70 -34.46
CA ASP A 346 -7.93 -24.71 -34.13
C ASP A 346 -9.34 -25.31 -34.15
N PHE A 347 -10.31 -24.55 -33.64
CA PHE A 347 -11.71 -24.97 -33.61
C PHE A 347 -12.61 -23.93 -34.27
N THR A 348 -13.48 -24.43 -35.13
CA THR A 348 -14.59 -23.67 -35.72
C THR A 348 -15.90 -24.15 -35.13
N VAL A 349 -16.71 -23.23 -34.63
CA VAL A 349 -18.08 -23.49 -34.14
C VAL A 349 -19.04 -23.24 -35.28
N VAL A 350 -19.85 -24.23 -35.66
CA VAL A 350 -20.81 -24.16 -36.73
C VAL A 350 -22.22 -24.32 -36.17
N SER A 351 -23.13 -23.44 -36.55
CA SER A 351 -24.54 -23.47 -36.12
C SER A 351 -25.36 -24.49 -36.94
N ASP A 352 -26.02 -25.41 -36.24
CA ASP A 352 -26.94 -26.40 -36.81
C ASP A 352 -28.40 -25.97 -36.71
N ALA A 353 -28.71 -25.12 -35.72
CA ALA A 353 -30.08 -24.73 -35.38
C ALA A 353 -30.55 -23.51 -36.16
N ASP A 354 -31.83 -23.49 -36.45
CA ASP A 354 -32.52 -22.32 -36.97
C ASP A 354 -32.85 -21.30 -35.86
N GLU A 355 -33.33 -20.13 -36.26
CA GLU A 355 -33.65 -19.05 -35.32
C GLU A 355 -34.75 -19.41 -34.32
N GLN A 356 -35.71 -20.28 -34.72
CA GLN A 356 -36.80 -20.72 -33.85
C GLN A 356 -36.26 -21.61 -32.71
N ARG A 357 -35.32 -22.51 -33.01
CA ARG A 357 -34.69 -23.35 -32.03
C ARG A 357 -33.76 -22.59 -31.08
N TRP A 358 -33.05 -21.59 -31.63
CA TRP A 358 -32.25 -20.69 -30.79
C TRP A 358 -33.12 -19.88 -29.81
N ALA A 359 -34.34 -19.47 -30.24
CA ALA A 359 -35.25 -18.76 -29.34
C ALA A 359 -35.75 -19.58 -28.15
N GLN A 360 -35.61 -20.90 -28.19
CA GLN A 360 -35.94 -21.80 -27.08
C GLN A 360 -34.80 -22.03 -26.10
N ALA A 361 -33.58 -21.57 -26.44
CA ALA A 361 -32.42 -21.68 -25.55
C ALA A 361 -32.59 -20.77 -24.33
N ASP A 362 -31.92 -21.14 -23.23
CA ASP A 362 -31.88 -20.28 -22.05
C ASP A 362 -31.26 -18.91 -22.37
N PRO A 363 -31.61 -17.85 -21.61
CA PRO A 363 -31.19 -16.48 -21.93
C PRO A 363 -29.67 -16.29 -22.02
N VAL A 364 -28.90 -17.04 -21.24
CA VAL A 364 -27.42 -16.94 -21.20
C VAL A 364 -26.83 -17.56 -22.47
N THR A 365 -27.27 -18.77 -22.81
CA THR A 365 -26.87 -19.50 -24.02
C THR A 365 -27.22 -18.69 -25.28
N LEU A 366 -28.45 -18.15 -25.35
CA LEU A 366 -28.88 -17.34 -26.47
C LEU A 366 -28.05 -16.06 -26.63
N ALA A 367 -27.73 -15.38 -25.55
CA ALA A 367 -26.91 -14.17 -25.58
C ALA A 367 -25.49 -14.42 -26.11
N VAL A 368 -24.88 -15.54 -25.74
CA VAL A 368 -23.58 -15.97 -26.27
C VAL A 368 -23.69 -16.31 -27.76
N GLY A 369 -24.72 -17.07 -28.17
CA GLY A 369 -24.95 -17.40 -29.57
C GLY A 369 -25.10 -16.15 -30.44
N ARG A 370 -25.84 -15.14 -29.98
CA ARG A 370 -25.99 -13.85 -30.66
C ARG A 370 -24.67 -13.08 -30.75
N SER A 371 -23.92 -13.03 -29.66
CA SER A 371 -22.63 -12.33 -29.60
C SER A 371 -21.59 -12.92 -30.56
N LEU A 372 -21.63 -14.23 -30.77
CA LEU A 372 -20.78 -14.96 -31.73
C LEU A 372 -21.33 -14.99 -33.15
N GLY A 373 -22.55 -14.48 -33.37
CA GLY A 373 -23.22 -14.50 -34.69
C GLY A 373 -23.74 -15.86 -35.12
N LEU A 374 -23.96 -16.80 -34.17
CA LEU A 374 -24.29 -18.21 -34.45
C LEU A 374 -25.80 -18.51 -34.55
N THR A 375 -26.69 -17.53 -34.48
CA THR A 375 -28.14 -17.75 -34.38
C THR A 375 -28.84 -18.09 -35.70
N ARG A 376 -28.09 -18.39 -36.76
CA ARG A 376 -28.61 -18.82 -38.07
C ARG A 376 -27.91 -20.13 -38.48
N THR A 377 -28.65 -21.03 -39.06
CA THR A 377 -28.11 -22.29 -39.58
C THR A 377 -26.96 -22.05 -40.57
N GLY A 378 -25.85 -22.74 -40.38
CA GLY A 378 -24.64 -22.62 -41.18
C GLY A 378 -23.74 -21.43 -40.82
N ALA A 379 -24.14 -20.61 -39.87
CA ALA A 379 -23.24 -19.55 -39.35
C ALA A 379 -22.04 -20.14 -38.63
N THR A 380 -20.86 -19.53 -38.80
CA THR A 380 -19.60 -20.06 -38.27
C THR A 380 -18.86 -19.00 -37.44
N PHE A 381 -18.14 -19.46 -36.44
CA PHE A 381 -17.18 -18.68 -35.68
C PHE A 381 -15.90 -19.48 -35.49
N SER A 382 -14.76 -18.98 -35.96
CA SER A 382 -13.45 -19.61 -35.83
C SER A 382 -12.61 -18.95 -34.74
N ALA A 383 -12.08 -19.76 -33.83
CA ALA A 383 -11.10 -19.34 -32.83
C ALA A 383 -9.68 -19.60 -33.39
N ASP A 384 -9.23 -18.73 -34.31
CA ASP A 384 -8.05 -18.87 -35.13
C ASP A 384 -6.80 -18.15 -34.56
N GLY A 385 -6.82 -17.73 -33.32
CA GLY A 385 -5.72 -16.98 -32.69
C GLY A 385 -5.60 -15.51 -33.14
N SER A 386 -6.51 -15.01 -33.98
CA SER A 386 -6.47 -13.63 -34.46
C SER A 386 -6.94 -12.62 -33.42
N VAL A 387 -6.48 -11.36 -33.56
CA VAL A 387 -6.89 -10.23 -32.74
C VAL A 387 -8.41 -9.95 -32.89
N SER A 388 -8.96 -10.17 -34.07
CA SER A 388 -10.40 -10.02 -34.36
C SER A 388 -11.25 -11.05 -33.63
N ALA A 389 -10.86 -12.33 -33.68
CA ALA A 389 -11.52 -13.38 -32.92
C ALA A 389 -11.42 -13.14 -31.42
N GLY A 390 -10.24 -12.73 -30.93
CA GLY A 390 -10.03 -12.38 -29.52
C GLY A 390 -10.92 -11.23 -29.04
N LYS A 391 -11.14 -10.19 -29.84
CA LYS A 391 -12.05 -9.09 -29.53
C LYS A 391 -13.50 -9.57 -29.40
N VAL A 392 -13.96 -10.42 -30.32
CA VAL A 392 -15.31 -11.00 -30.27
C VAL A 392 -15.45 -11.90 -29.04
N LEU A 393 -14.47 -12.76 -28.75
CA LEU A 393 -14.52 -13.62 -27.58
C LEU A 393 -14.54 -12.83 -26.26
N GLN A 394 -13.75 -11.76 -26.14
CA GLN A 394 -13.77 -10.90 -24.95
C GLN A 394 -15.11 -10.17 -24.78
N SER A 395 -15.70 -9.64 -25.85
CA SER A 395 -17.03 -9.04 -25.79
C SER A 395 -18.10 -10.07 -25.43
N THR A 396 -18.00 -11.28 -25.97
CA THR A 396 -18.90 -12.40 -25.65
C THR A 396 -18.79 -12.82 -24.19
N GLN A 397 -17.56 -12.89 -23.63
CA GLN A 397 -17.36 -13.16 -22.22
C GLN A 397 -17.98 -12.09 -21.32
N SER A 398 -17.87 -10.83 -21.68
CA SER A 398 -18.52 -9.72 -20.97
C SER A 398 -20.06 -9.80 -21.06
N THR A 399 -20.60 -10.18 -22.23
CA THR A 399 -22.03 -10.41 -22.44
C THR A 399 -22.54 -11.57 -21.60
N LEU A 400 -21.81 -12.68 -21.57
CA LEU A 400 -22.13 -13.86 -20.74
C LEU A 400 -22.17 -13.47 -19.26
N ASP A 401 -21.15 -12.75 -18.75
CA ASP A 401 -21.07 -12.30 -17.36
C ASP A 401 -22.25 -11.41 -16.98
N SER A 402 -22.55 -10.41 -17.80
CA SER A 402 -23.66 -9.47 -17.56
C SER A 402 -25.03 -10.16 -17.64
N THR A 403 -25.26 -11.00 -18.64
CA THR A 403 -26.53 -11.71 -18.82
C THR A 403 -26.79 -12.70 -17.71
N THR A 404 -25.75 -13.43 -17.24
CA THR A 404 -25.87 -14.35 -16.10
C THR A 404 -26.26 -13.61 -14.82
N LYS A 405 -25.67 -12.46 -14.56
CA LYS A 405 -26.01 -11.61 -13.40
C LYS A 405 -27.45 -11.05 -13.50
N ILE A 406 -27.86 -10.63 -14.68
CA ILE A 406 -29.23 -10.15 -14.95
C ILE A 406 -30.22 -11.29 -14.74
N TRP A 407 -29.94 -12.49 -15.29
CA TRP A 407 -30.76 -13.68 -15.09
C TRP A 407 -30.91 -14.01 -13.60
N GLY A 408 -29.81 -13.97 -12.81
CA GLY A 408 -29.88 -14.25 -11.38
C GLY A 408 -30.84 -13.35 -10.60
N VAL A 409 -30.98 -12.09 -11.01
CA VAL A 409 -31.95 -11.15 -10.43
C VAL A 409 -33.36 -11.38 -10.98
N GLN A 410 -33.50 -11.54 -12.29
CA GLN A 410 -34.81 -11.74 -12.95
C GLN A 410 -35.49 -13.05 -12.57
N SER A 411 -34.72 -14.11 -12.38
CA SER A 411 -35.23 -15.41 -11.88
C SER A 411 -35.68 -15.36 -10.41
N GLY A 412 -35.40 -14.26 -9.70
CA GLY A 412 -35.65 -14.14 -8.28
C GLY A 412 -34.69 -14.99 -7.41
N ALA A 413 -33.67 -15.61 -7.99
CA ALA A 413 -32.68 -16.39 -7.25
C ALA A 413 -31.77 -15.51 -6.37
N ILE A 414 -31.45 -14.30 -6.85
CA ILE A 414 -30.51 -13.38 -6.20
C ILE A 414 -31.17 -12.01 -6.02
N ALA A 415 -31.03 -11.43 -4.84
CA ALA A 415 -31.47 -10.07 -4.52
C ALA A 415 -30.27 -9.16 -4.21
N ARG A 416 -30.35 -7.89 -4.57
CA ARG A 416 -29.33 -6.89 -4.20
C ARG A 416 -29.39 -6.58 -2.70
N SER A 417 -28.24 -6.56 -2.03
CA SER A 417 -28.11 -6.22 -0.61
C SER A 417 -27.60 -4.78 -0.47
N GLY A 418 -28.48 -3.84 -0.12
CA GLY A 418 -28.10 -2.44 0.11
C GLY A 418 -27.10 -2.31 1.26
N PHE A 419 -27.25 -3.11 2.32
CA PHE A 419 -26.34 -3.11 3.48
C PHE A 419 -24.90 -3.50 3.10
N GLU A 420 -24.72 -4.50 2.24
CA GLU A 420 -23.41 -4.98 1.81
C GLU A 420 -22.78 -4.01 0.80
N THR A 421 -23.60 -3.48 -0.11
CA THR A 421 -23.14 -2.47 -1.07
C THR A 421 -22.68 -1.20 -0.36
N ALA A 422 -23.44 -0.71 0.64
CA ALA A 422 -23.06 0.44 1.45
C ALA A 422 -21.75 0.20 2.20
N GLY A 423 -21.59 -1.00 2.80
CA GLY A 423 -20.36 -1.39 3.48
C GLY A 423 -19.15 -1.40 2.56
N ARG A 424 -19.29 -2.01 1.39
CA ARG A 424 -18.23 -2.05 0.37
C ARG A 424 -17.82 -0.65 -0.10
N THR A 425 -18.80 0.22 -0.36
CA THR A 425 -18.56 1.61 -0.78
C THR A 425 -17.84 2.39 0.32
N LEU A 426 -18.30 2.27 1.58
CA LEU A 426 -17.70 2.95 2.71
C LEU A 426 -16.24 2.50 2.94
N VAL A 427 -15.97 1.20 2.92
CA VAL A 427 -14.59 0.68 3.06
C VAL A 427 -13.70 1.20 1.93
N GLY A 428 -14.20 1.26 0.69
CA GLY A 428 -13.48 1.83 -0.44
C GLY A 428 -13.16 3.31 -0.26
N LEU A 429 -14.13 4.12 0.16
CA LEU A 429 -13.93 5.54 0.43
C LEU A 429 -12.93 5.78 1.56
N VAL A 430 -13.02 5.00 2.65
CA VAL A 430 -12.09 5.10 3.77
C VAL A 430 -10.67 4.69 3.35
N ALA A 431 -10.52 3.68 2.47
CA ALA A 431 -9.23 3.28 1.94
C ALA A 431 -8.58 4.41 1.11
N ILE A 432 -9.37 5.06 0.24
CA ILE A 432 -8.91 6.22 -0.54
C ILE A 432 -8.53 7.36 0.39
N ALA A 433 -9.37 7.69 1.37
CA ALA A 433 -9.08 8.75 2.35
C ALA A 433 -7.79 8.47 3.13
N ALA A 434 -7.60 7.24 3.60
CA ALA A 434 -6.38 6.84 4.30
C ALA A 434 -5.12 7.00 3.41
N ALA A 435 -5.21 6.59 2.14
CA ALA A 435 -4.13 6.75 1.17
C ALA A 435 -3.80 8.23 0.90
N VAL A 436 -4.81 9.07 0.69
CA VAL A 436 -4.65 10.52 0.47
C VAL A 436 -3.98 11.18 1.69
N LEU A 437 -4.51 10.95 2.89
CA LEU A 437 -3.95 11.52 4.13
C LEU A 437 -2.48 11.09 4.35
N PHE A 438 -2.15 9.86 3.97
CA PHE A 438 -0.78 9.33 4.08
C PHE A 438 0.16 9.94 3.03
N ILE A 439 -0.22 9.94 1.74
CA ILE A 439 0.60 10.42 0.61
C ILE A 439 0.89 11.92 0.76
N PHE A 440 -0.13 12.71 1.06
CA PHE A 440 0.02 14.16 1.21
C PHE A 440 0.54 14.59 2.58
N LYS A 441 0.89 13.63 3.46
CA LYS A 441 1.44 13.90 4.80
C LYS A 441 0.60 14.91 5.61
N VAL A 442 -0.73 14.84 5.47
CA VAL A 442 -1.66 15.75 6.15
C VAL A 442 -1.59 15.57 7.68
N LEU A 443 -1.37 14.35 8.13
CA LEU A 443 -1.29 14.01 9.54
C LEU A 443 0.15 14.14 10.08
N PRO A 444 0.31 14.55 11.34
CA PRO A 444 1.61 14.86 11.91
C PRO A 444 2.55 13.65 12.04
N PHE A 445 2.02 12.42 12.09
CA PHE A 445 2.77 11.16 12.16
C PHE A 445 1.95 10.01 11.55
N SER A 446 2.62 8.97 11.06
CA SER A 446 1.98 7.93 10.25
C SER A 446 0.98 7.07 11.03
N LEU A 447 1.19 6.83 12.33
CA LEU A 447 0.27 6.05 13.18
C LEU A 447 -1.14 6.66 13.26
N ALA A 448 -1.29 7.96 13.01
CA ALA A 448 -2.59 8.63 13.01
C ALA A 448 -3.55 8.11 11.92
N VAL A 449 -3.03 7.46 10.86
CA VAL A 449 -3.83 6.80 9.81
C VAL A 449 -4.32 5.42 10.25
N LEU A 450 -3.73 4.82 11.29
CA LEU A 450 -3.99 3.43 11.68
C LEU A 450 -5.48 3.11 11.94
N PRO A 451 -6.30 3.97 12.57
CA PRO A 451 -7.73 3.67 12.74
C PRO A 451 -8.48 3.49 11.44
N LEU A 452 -8.17 4.29 10.40
CA LEU A 452 -8.77 4.14 9.07
C LEU A 452 -8.30 2.86 8.39
N ALA A 453 -7.00 2.58 8.45
CA ALA A 453 -6.42 1.35 7.91
C ALA A 453 -6.98 0.09 8.61
N ALA A 454 -7.17 0.14 9.92
CA ALA A 454 -7.75 -0.96 10.69
C ALA A 454 -9.20 -1.26 10.27
N PHE A 455 -10.01 -0.22 10.01
CA PHE A 455 -11.34 -0.40 9.44
C PHE A 455 -11.30 -1.08 8.07
N VAL A 456 -10.38 -0.65 7.20
CA VAL A 456 -10.18 -1.26 5.87
C VAL A 456 -9.75 -2.72 5.99
N ILE A 457 -8.82 -3.05 6.89
CA ILE A 457 -8.37 -4.42 7.14
C ILE A 457 -9.54 -5.31 7.58
N GLY A 458 -10.34 -4.84 8.54
CA GLY A 458 -11.53 -5.57 9.02
C GLY A 458 -12.60 -5.72 7.93
N GLY A 459 -12.81 -4.67 7.13
CA GLY A 459 -13.78 -4.60 6.05
C GLY A 459 -13.34 -5.20 4.71
N ALA A 460 -12.06 -5.57 4.55
CA ALA A 460 -11.52 -6.07 3.27
C ALA A 460 -12.27 -7.29 2.73
N GLY A 461 -12.86 -8.09 3.60
CA GLY A 461 -13.70 -9.24 3.22
C GLY A 461 -14.98 -8.86 2.45
N LEU A 462 -15.38 -7.59 2.43
CA LEU A 462 -16.52 -7.10 1.63
C LEU A 462 -16.18 -6.97 0.13
N PHE A 463 -14.90 -7.02 -0.26
CA PHE A 463 -14.48 -6.99 -1.67
C PHE A 463 -14.42 -8.37 -2.32
N VAL A 464 -14.74 -9.42 -1.59
CA VAL A 464 -14.86 -10.76 -2.18
C VAL A 464 -16.06 -10.79 -3.12
N SER A 465 -15.93 -11.52 -4.22
CA SER A 465 -17.02 -11.75 -5.19
C SER A 465 -18.26 -12.34 -4.48
N GLY A 466 -19.44 -11.88 -4.91
CA GLY A 466 -20.73 -12.27 -4.31
C GLY A 466 -21.21 -11.31 -3.19
N VAL A 467 -20.33 -10.45 -2.64
CA VAL A 467 -20.76 -9.43 -1.68
C VAL A 467 -21.46 -8.27 -2.42
N GLY A 468 -22.60 -7.85 -1.91
CA GLY A 468 -23.49 -6.85 -2.55
C GLY A 468 -24.75 -7.49 -3.13
N THR A 469 -24.78 -8.82 -3.21
CA THR A 469 -25.95 -9.64 -3.57
C THR A 469 -26.16 -10.71 -2.50
N ARG A 470 -27.39 -11.19 -2.37
CA ARG A 470 -27.77 -12.31 -1.49
C ARG A 470 -28.72 -13.26 -2.18
N ARG A 471 -28.58 -14.53 -1.91
CA ARG A 471 -29.55 -15.51 -2.35
C ARG A 471 -30.87 -15.34 -1.61
N THR A 472 -31.96 -15.34 -2.36
CA THR A 472 -33.33 -15.44 -1.81
C THR A 472 -33.59 -16.85 -1.26
N LEU A 473 -34.77 -17.12 -0.73
CA LEU A 473 -35.15 -18.47 -0.37
C LEU A 473 -35.13 -19.43 -1.58
N LEU A 474 -35.62 -18.98 -2.74
CA LEU A 474 -35.53 -19.69 -4.01
C LEU A 474 -34.08 -19.93 -4.43
N GLY A 475 -33.25 -18.90 -4.35
CA GLY A 475 -31.82 -19.00 -4.68
C GLY A 475 -31.07 -19.97 -3.74
N ARG A 476 -31.46 -20.07 -2.48
CA ARG A 476 -30.89 -21.02 -1.53
C ARG A 476 -31.31 -22.47 -1.85
N ASP A 477 -32.56 -22.69 -2.29
CA ASP A 477 -33.01 -23.99 -2.77
C ASP A 477 -32.25 -24.42 -4.04
N LEU A 478 -32.13 -23.50 -5.02
CA LEU A 478 -31.34 -23.74 -6.22
C LEU A 478 -29.87 -24.02 -5.88
N TRP A 479 -29.26 -23.27 -4.94
CA TRP A 479 -27.90 -23.54 -4.46
C TRP A 479 -27.77 -24.93 -3.83
N SER A 480 -28.73 -25.32 -2.99
CA SER A 480 -28.77 -26.64 -2.36
C SER A 480 -28.74 -27.75 -3.41
N ARG A 481 -29.62 -27.68 -4.42
CA ARG A 481 -29.73 -28.67 -5.49
C ARG A 481 -28.55 -28.63 -6.46
N ALA A 482 -28.16 -27.46 -6.97
CA ALA A 482 -27.03 -27.32 -7.86
C ALA A 482 -25.69 -27.73 -7.19
N GLY A 483 -25.53 -27.44 -5.89
CA GLY A 483 -24.36 -27.88 -5.12
C GLY A 483 -24.36 -29.40 -4.88
N GLY A 484 -25.53 -30.01 -4.71
CA GLY A 484 -25.69 -31.46 -4.68
C GLY A 484 -25.29 -32.13 -6.00
N PHE A 485 -25.67 -31.51 -7.12
CA PHE A 485 -25.26 -31.95 -8.46
C PHE A 485 -23.75 -31.73 -8.71
N GLU A 486 -23.18 -30.58 -8.31
CA GLU A 486 -21.73 -30.37 -8.32
C GLU A 486 -20.97 -31.48 -7.56
N ARG A 487 -21.47 -31.83 -6.38
CA ARG A 487 -20.88 -32.92 -5.56
C ARG A 487 -20.90 -34.24 -6.29
N LEU A 488 -21.96 -34.55 -7.01
CA LEU A 488 -22.05 -35.77 -7.84
C LEU A 488 -20.93 -35.78 -8.90
N LEU A 489 -20.69 -34.68 -9.58
CA LEU A 489 -19.67 -34.58 -10.64
C LEU A 489 -18.25 -34.61 -10.09
N SER A 490 -18.01 -33.97 -8.94
CA SER A 490 -16.66 -33.78 -8.37
C SER A 490 -16.16 -34.94 -7.50
N THR A 491 -17.06 -35.82 -7.03
CA THR A 491 -16.71 -36.96 -6.15
C THR A 491 -16.38 -38.19 -6.98
N SER A 492 -15.19 -38.74 -6.84
CA SER A 492 -14.78 -39.99 -7.49
C SER A 492 -15.30 -41.26 -6.81
N SER A 493 -16.08 -41.16 -5.73
CA SER A 493 -16.59 -42.30 -5.00
C SER A 493 -17.75 -43.03 -5.72
N ASN A 494 -17.65 -44.35 -5.84
CA ASN A 494 -18.70 -45.23 -6.41
C ASN A 494 -19.90 -45.47 -5.47
N LYS A 495 -20.00 -44.82 -4.31
CA LYS A 495 -21.12 -44.99 -3.36
C LYS A 495 -22.46 -44.53 -3.95
N GLU A 496 -22.45 -43.63 -4.88
CA GLU A 496 -23.62 -43.17 -5.63
C GLU A 496 -23.63 -43.93 -6.96
N ARG A 497 -24.42 -44.99 -7.05
CA ARG A 497 -24.53 -45.82 -8.26
C ARG A 497 -25.20 -45.03 -9.40
N LEU A 498 -24.38 -44.43 -10.27
CA LEU A 498 -24.84 -43.95 -11.56
C LEU A 498 -24.84 -45.11 -12.53
N ASP A 499 -25.98 -45.41 -13.11
CA ASP A 499 -26.10 -46.45 -14.11
C ASP A 499 -25.80 -45.84 -15.52
N PHE A 500 -24.52 -45.76 -15.87
CA PHE A 500 -24.07 -45.36 -17.20
C PHE A 500 -24.45 -46.39 -18.28
N SER A 501 -24.78 -47.63 -17.90
CA SER A 501 -25.14 -48.67 -18.86
C SER A 501 -26.57 -48.47 -19.37
N ALA A 502 -27.46 -47.96 -18.51
CA ALA A 502 -28.85 -47.67 -18.87
C ALA A 502 -28.99 -46.37 -19.68
N ARG A 503 -28.08 -45.35 -19.43
CA ARG A 503 -28.09 -44.06 -20.12
C ARG A 503 -26.69 -43.76 -20.66
N LYS A 504 -26.41 -44.22 -21.87
CA LYS A 504 -25.11 -44.08 -22.56
C LYS A 504 -24.73 -42.62 -22.84
N ASP A 505 -25.72 -41.74 -22.99
CA ASP A 505 -25.61 -40.31 -23.22
C ASP A 505 -25.31 -39.50 -21.95
N LEU A 506 -25.50 -40.11 -20.76
CA LEU A 506 -25.39 -39.40 -19.47
C LEU A 506 -23.99 -38.78 -19.26
N TYR A 507 -22.95 -39.45 -19.73
CA TYR A 507 -21.58 -38.94 -19.59
C TYR A 507 -21.37 -37.64 -20.38
N THR A 508 -21.76 -37.65 -21.66
CA THR A 508 -21.55 -36.50 -22.56
C THR A 508 -22.43 -35.33 -22.19
N SER A 509 -23.69 -35.58 -21.77
CA SER A 509 -24.64 -34.55 -21.35
C SER A 509 -24.13 -33.70 -20.16
N PHE A 510 -23.30 -34.29 -19.30
CA PHE A 510 -22.80 -33.59 -18.12
C PHE A 510 -21.36 -33.05 -18.26
N ILE A 511 -20.67 -33.25 -19.40
CA ILE A 511 -19.35 -32.67 -19.69
C ILE A 511 -19.36 -31.14 -19.52
N PRO A 512 -20.33 -30.37 -20.07
CA PRO A 512 -20.35 -28.92 -19.93
C PRO A 512 -20.41 -28.46 -18.47
N TYR A 513 -21.20 -29.13 -17.64
CA TYR A 513 -21.29 -28.86 -16.19
C TYR A 513 -20.00 -29.21 -15.47
N ALA A 514 -19.41 -30.37 -15.78
CA ALA A 514 -18.15 -30.81 -15.19
C ALA A 514 -17.01 -29.81 -15.50
N VAL A 515 -17.01 -29.23 -16.71
CA VAL A 515 -16.06 -28.17 -17.12
C VAL A 515 -16.33 -26.89 -16.33
N ALA A 516 -17.59 -26.46 -16.21
CA ALA A 516 -17.95 -25.25 -15.45
C ALA A 516 -17.52 -25.35 -13.97
N PHE A 517 -17.75 -26.49 -13.34
CA PHE A 517 -17.38 -26.76 -11.94
C PHE A 517 -15.91 -27.12 -11.73
N GLY A 518 -15.12 -27.26 -12.81
CA GLY A 518 -13.73 -27.71 -12.73
C GLY A 518 -13.58 -29.18 -12.35
N ALA A 519 -14.63 -29.98 -12.53
CA ALA A 519 -14.74 -31.38 -12.14
C ALA A 519 -14.55 -32.37 -13.32
N ALA A 520 -14.14 -31.91 -14.52
CA ALA A 520 -14.05 -32.75 -15.73
C ALA A 520 -13.21 -34.01 -15.55
N ALA A 521 -12.04 -33.89 -14.89
CA ALA A 521 -11.16 -35.04 -14.63
C ALA A 521 -11.80 -36.03 -13.64
N ALA A 522 -12.48 -35.55 -12.59
CA ALA A 522 -13.16 -36.39 -11.62
C ALA A 522 -14.33 -37.13 -12.28
N TRP A 523 -15.09 -36.46 -13.16
CA TRP A 523 -16.20 -37.03 -13.93
C TRP A 523 -15.72 -38.12 -14.88
N ALA A 524 -14.64 -37.91 -15.63
CA ALA A 524 -14.04 -38.92 -16.49
C ALA A 524 -13.54 -40.15 -15.70
N ASN A 525 -12.90 -39.93 -14.54
CA ASN A 525 -12.46 -41.00 -13.67
C ASN A 525 -13.65 -41.82 -13.13
N LYS A 526 -14.75 -41.16 -12.76
CA LYS A 526 -15.96 -41.82 -12.28
C LYS A 526 -16.56 -42.76 -13.35
N TYR A 527 -16.59 -42.32 -14.61
CA TYR A 527 -17.01 -43.15 -15.73
C TYR A 527 -16.10 -44.37 -15.89
N ARG A 528 -14.76 -44.17 -15.93
CA ARG A 528 -13.77 -45.26 -16.05
C ARG A 528 -13.93 -46.32 -14.92
N MET A 529 -14.13 -45.86 -13.69
CA MET A 529 -14.34 -46.76 -12.56
C MET A 529 -15.67 -47.51 -12.61
N ALA A 530 -16.71 -46.91 -13.18
CA ALA A 530 -18.02 -47.56 -13.29
C ALA A 530 -18.12 -48.53 -14.46
N MET A 531 -17.52 -48.20 -15.61
CA MET A 531 -17.69 -48.94 -16.87
C MET A 531 -16.47 -49.80 -17.23
N GLY A 532 -15.31 -49.58 -16.62
CA GLY A 532 -14.06 -50.26 -16.96
C GLY A 532 -13.47 -49.88 -18.33
N THR A 533 -14.04 -48.90 -19.01
CA THR A 533 -13.65 -48.47 -20.36
C THR A 533 -13.40 -46.95 -20.37
N GLU A 534 -12.68 -46.47 -21.39
CA GLU A 534 -12.52 -45.03 -21.60
C GLU A 534 -13.88 -44.36 -21.90
N PRO A 535 -14.07 -43.09 -21.48
CA PRO A 535 -15.28 -42.33 -21.76
C PRO A 535 -15.57 -42.22 -23.26
N PRO A 536 -16.85 -42.23 -23.67
CA PRO A 536 -17.22 -42.12 -25.07
C PRO A 536 -16.90 -40.71 -25.60
N THR A 537 -16.54 -40.62 -26.88
CA THR A 537 -16.31 -39.36 -27.58
C THR A 537 -17.67 -38.69 -27.86
N PRO A 538 -17.82 -37.39 -27.56
CA PRO A 538 -19.01 -36.64 -27.95
C PRO A 538 -19.18 -36.58 -29.47
N SER A 539 -20.42 -36.83 -29.93
CA SER A 539 -20.75 -36.83 -31.37
C SER A 539 -20.72 -35.45 -32.03
N TRP A 540 -20.72 -34.40 -31.24
CA TRP A 540 -20.72 -33.01 -31.70
C TRP A 540 -19.31 -32.43 -31.92
N ILE A 541 -18.23 -33.23 -31.76
CA ILE A 541 -16.87 -32.88 -32.20
C ILE A 541 -16.56 -33.68 -33.46
N VAL A 542 -16.39 -32.97 -34.57
CA VAL A 542 -16.15 -33.58 -35.88
C VAL A 542 -14.88 -33.04 -36.50
N THR A 543 -14.32 -33.81 -37.47
CA THR A 543 -13.26 -33.35 -38.34
C THR A 543 -13.84 -32.49 -39.47
N PRO A 544 -13.03 -31.73 -40.26
CA PRO A 544 -13.52 -30.97 -41.42
C PRO A 544 -14.27 -31.84 -42.45
N THR A 545 -14.00 -33.14 -42.48
CA THR A 545 -14.70 -34.11 -43.33
C THR A 545 -16.01 -34.63 -42.75
N GLY A 546 -16.43 -34.12 -41.57
CA GLY A 546 -17.67 -34.52 -40.87
C GLY A 546 -17.60 -35.84 -40.10
N ASN A 547 -16.43 -36.48 -40.03
CA ASN A 547 -16.24 -37.70 -39.25
C ASN A 547 -16.02 -37.40 -37.75
N PRO A 548 -16.52 -38.26 -36.82
CA PRO A 548 -16.24 -38.10 -35.39
C PRO A 548 -14.73 -38.12 -35.13
N VAL A 549 -14.23 -37.22 -34.29
CA VAL A 549 -12.83 -37.18 -33.88
C VAL A 549 -12.54 -38.43 -33.04
N PRO A 550 -11.45 -39.20 -33.34
CA PRO A 550 -11.11 -40.41 -32.59
C PRO A 550 -10.91 -40.13 -31.09
N ALA A 551 -11.44 -41.00 -30.22
CA ALA A 551 -11.37 -40.87 -28.75
C ALA A 551 -9.95 -40.66 -28.22
N MET A 552 -8.94 -41.25 -28.90
CA MET A 552 -7.52 -41.10 -28.55
C MET A 552 -6.99 -39.66 -28.66
N LEU A 553 -7.56 -38.84 -29.55
CA LEU A 553 -7.22 -37.42 -29.70
C LEU A 553 -7.93 -36.53 -28.67
N LEU A 554 -8.98 -37.03 -27.99
CA LEU A 554 -9.76 -36.32 -26.96
C LEU A 554 -9.44 -36.80 -25.55
N SER A 555 -8.91 -38.02 -25.39
CA SER A 555 -8.59 -38.64 -24.10
C SER A 555 -7.22 -38.23 -23.54
N GLY A 556 -6.35 -37.59 -24.35
CA GLY A 556 -5.08 -37.02 -23.90
C GLY A 556 -5.25 -35.64 -23.23
N PRO A 557 -4.14 -35.03 -22.76
CA PRO A 557 -4.14 -33.65 -22.26
C PRO A 557 -4.66 -32.62 -23.29
N GLY A 558 -5.02 -33.06 -24.50
CA GLY A 558 -5.34 -32.24 -25.66
C GLY A 558 -6.83 -32.10 -26.03
N GLY A 559 -7.80 -32.80 -25.41
CA GLY A 559 -9.19 -32.77 -25.86
C GLY A 559 -9.90 -31.43 -25.55
N VAL A 560 -10.61 -31.36 -24.44
CA VAL A 560 -11.27 -30.12 -23.98
C VAL A 560 -10.22 -29.02 -23.70
N SER A 561 -9.01 -29.39 -23.28
CA SER A 561 -7.91 -28.45 -23.05
C SER A 561 -7.36 -27.82 -24.35
N SER A 562 -7.37 -28.52 -25.49
CA SER A 562 -6.98 -27.91 -26.78
C SER A 562 -8.02 -26.91 -27.29
N PHE A 563 -9.30 -27.18 -27.11
CA PHE A 563 -10.36 -26.21 -27.37
C PHE A 563 -10.23 -24.97 -26.51
N GLU A 564 -9.97 -25.17 -25.21
CA GLU A 564 -9.75 -24.07 -24.27
C GLU A 564 -8.49 -23.26 -24.65
N SER A 565 -7.41 -23.91 -25.08
CA SER A 565 -6.18 -23.23 -25.50
C SER A 565 -6.39 -22.41 -26.78
N SER A 566 -7.19 -22.89 -27.73
CA SER A 566 -7.55 -22.14 -28.94
C SER A 566 -8.35 -20.88 -28.63
N LEU A 567 -9.33 -20.96 -27.73
CA LEU A 567 -10.05 -19.78 -27.24
C LEU A 567 -9.13 -18.81 -26.49
N SER A 568 -8.25 -19.34 -25.63
CA SER A 568 -7.33 -18.54 -24.81
C SER A 568 -6.27 -17.84 -25.65
N SER A 569 -5.75 -18.47 -26.70
CA SER A 569 -4.75 -17.88 -27.63
C SER A 569 -5.32 -16.65 -28.33
N SER A 570 -6.57 -16.74 -28.83
CA SER A 570 -7.26 -15.62 -29.46
C SER A 570 -7.47 -14.46 -28.51
N ILE A 571 -7.93 -14.72 -27.28
CA ILE A 571 -8.10 -13.70 -26.23
C ILE A 571 -6.77 -13.05 -25.88
N SER A 572 -5.70 -13.84 -25.77
CA SER A 572 -4.36 -13.36 -25.44
C SER A 572 -3.77 -12.48 -26.55
N ALA A 573 -3.99 -12.82 -27.82
CA ALA A 573 -3.57 -12.00 -28.95
C ALA A 573 -4.21 -10.61 -28.92
N TYR A 574 -5.50 -10.53 -28.61
CA TYR A 574 -6.20 -9.24 -28.46
C TYR A 574 -5.67 -8.46 -27.25
N THR A 575 -5.48 -9.11 -26.10
CA THR A 575 -4.98 -8.45 -24.87
C THR A 575 -3.58 -7.89 -25.07
N ALA A 576 -2.69 -8.63 -25.75
CA ALA A 576 -1.34 -8.18 -26.06
C ALA A 576 -1.33 -6.94 -26.97
N SER A 577 -2.29 -6.80 -27.88
CA SER A 577 -2.42 -5.64 -28.77
C SER A 577 -2.79 -4.35 -28.02
N GLN A 578 -3.35 -4.44 -26.78
CA GLN A 578 -3.78 -3.30 -25.97
C GLN A 578 -2.69 -2.79 -25.01
N SER A 579 -1.59 -3.54 -24.79
CA SER A 579 -0.62 -3.30 -23.71
C SER A 579 0.64 -2.49 -24.11
N SER A 580 0.63 -1.70 -25.18
CA SER A 580 1.76 -0.83 -25.55
C SER A 580 1.51 0.62 -25.13
N SER A 581 1.96 1.01 -23.92
CA SER A 581 2.55 2.32 -23.54
C SER A 581 2.51 2.61 -22.04
N SER A 582 3.67 2.72 -21.37
CA SER A 582 4.03 3.87 -20.51
C SER A 582 5.30 3.59 -19.70
N SER A 583 6.27 4.50 -19.83
CA SER A 583 7.48 4.59 -19.00
C SER A 583 7.49 5.93 -18.26
N GLY A 584 7.90 5.97 -16.99
CA GLY A 584 7.99 7.18 -16.17
C GLY A 584 9.23 7.21 -15.28
N GLY A 585 9.88 8.37 -15.16
CA GLY A 585 11.17 8.60 -14.53
C GLY A 585 11.11 9.07 -13.06
N GLY A 586 12.24 8.99 -12.36
CA GLY A 586 12.41 9.30 -10.94
C GLY A 586 13.38 10.45 -10.65
N PHE A 587 13.29 11.03 -9.44
CA PHE A 587 14.10 12.16 -8.94
C PHE A 587 14.91 11.79 -7.69
N SER A 588 16.09 12.41 -7.54
CA SER A 588 17.04 12.23 -6.45
C SER A 588 17.27 13.52 -5.66
N GLY A 589 17.47 13.45 -4.33
CA GLY A 589 17.77 14.55 -3.42
C GLY A 589 18.83 14.22 -2.37
N GLY A 590 19.64 15.20 -1.99
CA GLY A 590 20.86 15.08 -1.19
C GLY A 590 20.71 15.22 0.34
N GLY A 591 21.69 14.80 1.11
CA GLY A 591 21.64 14.60 2.55
C GLY A 591 22.78 15.25 3.38
N PHE A 592 22.59 15.31 4.73
CA PHE A 592 23.50 15.88 5.75
C PHE A 592 23.61 15.00 7.00
N SER A 593 24.70 15.08 7.72
CA SER A 593 24.96 14.35 8.98
C SER A 593 25.45 15.27 10.09
N GLY A 594 25.11 14.98 11.36
CA GLY A 594 25.64 15.63 12.55
C GLY A 594 24.88 15.27 13.83
N GLY A 595 25.57 14.99 14.94
CA GLY A 595 25.01 14.63 16.24
C GLY A 595 25.63 15.43 17.38
N GLY A 596 24.78 15.90 18.31
CA GLY A 596 25.12 16.66 19.52
C GLY A 596 24.01 17.65 19.87
N GLY A 597 23.76 17.91 21.19
CA GLY A 597 22.81 18.94 21.61
C GLY A 597 23.18 20.29 21.00
N GLY A 598 22.21 21.04 20.52
CA GLY A 598 22.44 22.25 19.75
C GLY A 598 22.99 22.03 18.35
N GLY A 599 23.18 20.78 17.94
CA GLY A 599 23.58 20.42 16.59
C GLY A 599 22.59 20.94 15.56
N GLY A 600 23.08 21.19 14.37
CA GLY A 600 22.31 21.75 13.28
C GLY A 600 23.27 22.40 12.31
N GLY A 601 22.76 23.25 11.46
CA GLY A 601 23.56 23.91 10.46
C GLY A 601 22.83 25.05 9.81
N GLY A 602 23.39 25.52 8.72
CA GLY A 602 22.83 26.56 7.90
C GLY A 602 23.56 26.64 6.58
N GLY A 603 23.02 27.38 5.65
CA GLY A 603 23.60 27.62 4.35
C GLY A 603 22.81 28.67 3.61
N SER A 604 23.31 29.12 2.47
CA SER A 604 22.58 30.06 1.62
C SER A 604 21.74 29.33 0.57
N TRP A 605 20.68 29.98 0.11
CA TRP A 605 19.81 29.45 -0.95
C TRP A 605 19.40 30.50 -1.96
#